data_44f6434f029423c075725d4820d8b1e8
#
_entry.id   44f6434f029423c075725d4820d8b1e8
#
_cell.length_a   1.000
_cell.length_b   1.000
_cell.length_c   1.000
_cell.angle_alpha   90.00
_cell.angle_beta   90.00
_cell.angle_gamma   90.00
#
_symmetry.space_group_name_H-M   'P 1'
#
loop_
_entity.id
_entity.type
_entity.pdbx_description
1 polymer ?
#
loop_
_entity_poly.entity_id
_entity_poly.type
_entity_poly.pdbx_seq_one_letter_code
_entity_poly.pdbx_strand_id
1 'polypeptide(L)'
;EFKNMVKELHRNGIEVVMEMFFTDESTGFILQCVRYWVTEYHIDGVHVYCDESALKALSQDALLADTKIITVYWNGKTGTKKHMANYNNDFQNIARRLLKGDENMLGEFAAISRKNEANSASINYIANNNGFTLNDLVSYDRKHNELNGENNRDGEDFNFSWNCGEEGSTRKRKIKELRMRQIKNALAFVFLSAGTPLILAGDEFGNSQNGNNNPYCVDSELSWVNWKETKEGKEILEWTKALIQFRQNNKILHMPQSLTLSDRVSC
;
A
#
# COMPACT_ATOMS: atom_id res chain seq x y z
N GLU A 1 2.41 -0.89 -26.80
CA GLU A 1 1.44 -1.54 -25.89
C GLU A 1 1.24 -0.72 -24.61
N PHE A 2 2.31 -0.33 -23.87
CA PHE A 2 2.21 0.41 -22.62
C PHE A 2 1.44 1.74 -22.74
N LYS A 3 1.72 2.57 -23.78
CA LYS A 3 0.97 3.82 -24.03
C LYS A 3 -0.55 3.56 -24.23
N ASN A 4 -0.92 2.43 -24.85
CA ASN A 4 -2.33 2.07 -25.01
C ASN A 4 -2.98 1.67 -23.70
N MET A 5 -2.25 0.99 -22.82
CA MET A 5 -2.71 0.66 -21.46
C MET A 5 -2.95 1.95 -20.66
N VAL A 6 -1.99 2.88 -20.63
CA VAL A 6 -2.15 4.17 -19.92
C VAL A 6 -3.38 4.92 -20.46
N LYS A 7 -3.54 5.01 -21.78
CA LYS A 7 -4.69 5.66 -22.41
C LYS A 7 -6.02 5.03 -22.02
N GLU A 8 -6.07 3.69 -21.93
CA GLU A 8 -7.31 2.99 -21.55
C GLU A 8 -7.63 3.18 -20.06
N LEU A 9 -6.62 3.18 -19.18
CA LEU A 9 -6.78 3.50 -17.78
C LEU A 9 -7.30 4.92 -17.57
N HIS A 10 -6.73 5.91 -18.28
CA HIS A 10 -7.19 7.29 -18.23
C HIS A 10 -8.64 7.46 -18.70
N ARG A 11 -9.08 6.72 -19.75
CA ARG A 11 -10.49 6.73 -20.20
C ARG A 11 -11.46 6.28 -19.11
N ASN A 12 -10.98 5.44 -18.19
CA ASN A 12 -11.74 4.95 -17.05
C ASN A 12 -11.49 5.76 -15.75
N GLY A 13 -10.79 6.90 -15.83
CA GLY A 13 -10.50 7.75 -14.68
C GLY A 13 -9.46 7.16 -13.71
N ILE A 14 -8.62 6.24 -14.20
CA ILE A 14 -7.58 5.58 -13.41
C ILE A 14 -6.22 6.18 -13.77
N GLU A 15 -5.52 6.70 -12.78
CA GLU A 15 -4.16 7.23 -12.92
C GLU A 15 -3.12 6.11 -12.86
N VAL A 16 -1.98 6.35 -13.50
CA VAL A 16 -0.87 5.40 -13.56
C VAL A 16 0.34 5.95 -12.83
N VAL A 17 0.79 5.24 -11.81
CA VAL A 17 2.02 5.55 -11.07
C VAL A 17 3.03 4.44 -11.34
N MET A 18 4.25 4.79 -11.73
CA MET A 18 5.31 3.85 -12.03
C MET A 18 6.37 3.82 -10.93
N GLU A 19 6.80 2.63 -10.52
CA GLU A 19 7.88 2.47 -9.55
C GLU A 19 9.24 2.51 -10.27
N MET A 20 10.18 3.28 -9.71
CA MET A 20 11.52 3.48 -10.27
C MET A 20 12.58 3.40 -9.16
N PHE A 21 13.62 2.62 -9.41
CA PHE A 21 14.78 2.48 -8.53
C PHE A 21 16.02 3.12 -9.16
N PHE A 22 16.65 3.99 -8.40
CA PHE A 22 17.93 4.61 -8.74
C PHE A 22 18.88 4.43 -7.58
N THR A 23 20.08 3.91 -7.84
CA THR A 23 21.11 3.65 -6.82
C THR A 23 22.21 4.70 -6.82
N ASP A 24 22.95 4.80 -7.94
CA ASP A 24 24.13 5.66 -8.07
C ASP A 24 24.00 6.64 -9.25
N GLU A 25 22.80 6.80 -9.82
CA GLU A 25 22.58 7.68 -10.96
C GLU A 25 22.59 9.15 -10.56
N SER A 26 23.09 9.99 -11.47
CA SER A 26 23.11 11.43 -11.23
C SER A 26 21.71 12.04 -11.17
N THR A 27 21.54 13.07 -10.35
CA THR A 27 20.28 13.83 -10.25
C THR A 27 19.75 14.28 -11.62
N GLY A 28 20.63 14.69 -12.53
CA GLY A 28 20.26 15.09 -13.89
C GLY A 28 19.66 13.94 -14.71
N PHE A 29 20.24 12.74 -14.60
CA PHE A 29 19.71 11.55 -15.26
C PHE A 29 18.34 11.13 -14.69
N ILE A 30 18.21 11.12 -13.37
CA ILE A 30 16.93 10.81 -12.68
C ILE A 30 15.82 11.75 -13.15
N LEU A 31 16.09 13.06 -13.18
CA LEU A 31 15.13 14.07 -13.70
C LEU A 31 14.75 13.78 -15.15
N GLN A 32 15.71 13.48 -16.02
CA GLN A 32 15.43 13.16 -17.42
C GLN A 32 14.56 11.92 -17.55
N CYS A 33 14.84 10.87 -16.79
CA CYS A 33 14.02 9.64 -16.79
C CYS A 33 12.57 9.94 -16.39
N VAL A 34 12.35 10.62 -15.27
CA VAL A 34 10.99 10.92 -14.77
C VAL A 34 10.26 11.82 -15.77
N ARG A 35 10.89 12.89 -16.24
CA ARG A 35 10.31 13.77 -17.27
C ARG A 35 9.92 13.00 -18.54
N TYR A 36 10.79 12.11 -19.02
CA TYR A 36 10.53 11.29 -20.21
C TYR A 36 9.26 10.45 -20.04
N TRP A 37 9.11 9.74 -18.93
CA TRP A 37 7.93 8.92 -18.69
C TRP A 37 6.65 9.75 -18.55
N VAL A 38 6.72 10.90 -17.90
CA VAL A 38 5.59 11.83 -17.77
C VAL A 38 5.20 12.43 -19.12
N THR A 39 6.16 12.91 -19.91
CA THR A 39 5.86 13.59 -21.17
C THR A 39 5.53 12.64 -22.32
N GLU A 40 6.24 11.50 -22.43
CA GLU A 40 6.07 10.56 -23.53
C GLU A 40 4.99 9.52 -23.29
N TYR A 41 4.81 9.09 -22.03
CA TYR A 41 3.88 8.03 -21.67
C TYR A 41 2.65 8.54 -20.93
N HIS A 42 2.68 9.81 -20.51
CA HIS A 42 1.59 10.45 -19.75
C HIS A 42 1.23 9.73 -18.47
N ILE A 43 2.24 9.19 -17.77
CA ILE A 43 2.02 8.65 -16.41
C ILE A 43 1.73 9.82 -15.45
N ASP A 44 0.92 9.57 -14.43
CA ASP A 44 0.42 10.60 -13.50
C ASP A 44 1.31 10.75 -12.27
N GLY A 45 2.19 9.78 -12.04
CA GLY A 45 3.10 9.81 -10.92
C GLY A 45 4.21 8.78 -11.00
N VAL A 46 5.14 8.91 -10.06
CA VAL A 46 6.22 7.96 -9.84
C VAL A 46 6.33 7.61 -8.36
N HIS A 47 6.58 6.35 -8.07
CA HIS A 47 7.11 5.91 -6.78
C HIS A 47 8.60 5.73 -6.95
N VAL A 48 9.41 6.62 -6.36
CA VAL A 48 10.83 6.71 -6.65
C VAL A 48 11.69 6.43 -5.43
N TYR A 49 12.70 5.58 -5.64
CA TYR A 49 13.78 5.32 -4.71
C TYR A 49 15.04 5.99 -5.26
N CYS A 50 15.49 7.07 -4.63
CA CYS A 50 16.69 7.81 -4.98
C CYS A 50 17.20 8.60 -3.78
N ASP A 51 18.34 9.28 -3.93
CA ASP A 51 18.89 10.13 -2.88
C ASP A 51 18.07 11.40 -2.64
N GLU A 52 18.33 12.06 -1.49
CA GLU A 52 17.61 13.27 -1.07
C GLU A 52 17.79 14.44 -2.05
N SER A 53 18.96 14.55 -2.71
CA SER A 53 19.23 15.63 -3.66
C SER A 53 18.38 15.50 -4.91
N ALA A 54 18.19 14.29 -5.40
CA ALA A 54 17.31 13.97 -6.52
C ALA A 54 15.83 14.19 -6.14
N LEU A 55 15.41 13.77 -4.95
CA LEU A 55 14.05 14.03 -4.46
C LEU A 55 13.75 15.53 -4.39
N LYS A 56 14.72 16.32 -3.87
CA LYS A 56 14.57 17.77 -3.83
C LYS A 56 14.46 18.38 -5.22
N ALA A 57 15.28 17.93 -6.17
CA ALA A 57 15.21 18.39 -7.55
C ALA A 57 13.89 18.02 -8.22
N LEU A 58 13.41 16.79 -8.04
CA LEU A 58 12.10 16.34 -8.53
C LEU A 58 10.94 17.18 -7.94
N SER A 59 10.98 17.48 -6.64
CA SER A 59 9.93 18.25 -5.96
C SER A 59 9.83 19.71 -6.40
N GLN A 60 10.90 20.26 -6.99
CA GLN A 60 10.99 21.65 -7.44
C GLN A 60 10.87 21.80 -8.96
N ASP A 61 10.77 20.69 -9.68
CA ASP A 61 10.72 20.68 -11.12
C ASP A 61 9.40 21.24 -11.65
N ALA A 62 9.46 22.29 -12.48
CA ALA A 62 8.28 22.94 -13.00
C ALA A 62 7.43 22.04 -13.92
N LEU A 63 8.07 21.13 -14.66
CA LEU A 63 7.37 20.18 -15.53
C LEU A 63 6.62 19.11 -14.69
N LEU A 64 7.16 18.78 -13.53
CA LEU A 64 6.61 17.77 -12.63
C LEU A 64 5.68 18.34 -11.55
N ALA A 65 5.33 19.62 -11.61
CA ALA A 65 4.53 20.30 -10.58
C ALA A 65 3.14 19.66 -10.33
N ASP A 66 2.57 18.99 -11.31
CA ASP A 66 1.30 18.27 -11.22
C ASP A 66 1.49 16.73 -11.17
N THR A 67 2.74 16.24 -11.20
CA THR A 67 3.06 14.82 -11.13
C THR A 67 3.11 14.36 -9.68
N LYS A 68 2.46 13.25 -9.35
CA LYS A 68 2.53 12.63 -8.02
C LYS A 68 3.89 11.98 -7.82
N ILE A 69 4.62 12.40 -6.78
CA ILE A 69 5.93 11.82 -6.43
C ILE A 69 5.80 11.12 -5.09
N ILE A 70 5.88 9.81 -5.13
CA ILE A 70 5.77 8.95 -3.95
C ILE A 70 7.18 8.49 -3.57
N THR A 71 7.50 8.51 -2.29
CA THR A 71 8.79 8.05 -1.78
C THR A 71 8.61 7.41 -0.40
N VAL A 72 9.69 6.80 0.12
CA VAL A 72 9.69 6.24 1.47
C VAL A 72 9.75 7.35 2.53
N TYR A 73 10.48 8.43 2.25
CA TYR A 73 10.66 9.51 3.21
C TYR A 73 10.86 10.86 2.52
N TRP A 74 9.98 11.80 2.82
CA TRP A 74 10.08 13.19 2.42
C TRP A 74 9.69 14.10 3.58
N ASN A 75 10.59 14.99 3.99
CA ASN A 75 10.34 16.00 5.02
C ASN A 75 10.48 17.43 4.50
N GLY A 76 10.79 17.58 3.22
CA GLY A 76 11.00 18.89 2.59
C GLY A 76 9.70 19.69 2.46
N LYS A 77 9.84 21.00 2.23
CA LYS A 77 8.72 21.86 1.84
C LYS A 77 8.57 21.78 0.32
N THR A 78 7.38 21.45 -0.14
CA THR A 78 6.98 21.63 -1.53
C THR A 78 6.44 23.04 -1.73
N GLY A 79 6.30 23.49 -2.98
CA GLY A 79 5.65 24.75 -3.31
C GLY A 79 4.17 24.81 -2.87
N THR A 80 3.36 25.50 -3.62
CA THR A 80 1.92 25.71 -3.30
C THR A 80 1.06 24.46 -3.46
N LYS A 81 1.51 23.44 -4.21
CA LYS A 81 0.77 22.20 -4.47
C LYS A 81 1.40 21.02 -3.71
N LYS A 82 0.55 20.22 -3.09
CA LYS A 82 0.93 19.00 -2.39
C LYS A 82 0.99 17.82 -3.39
N HIS A 83 2.14 17.60 -4.02
CA HIS A 83 2.34 16.52 -4.99
C HIS A 83 3.32 15.44 -4.51
N MET A 84 3.92 15.62 -3.32
CA MET A 84 4.76 14.64 -2.67
C MET A 84 3.95 13.73 -1.74
N ALA A 85 4.30 12.45 -1.69
CA ALA A 85 3.68 11.49 -0.78
C ALA A 85 4.71 10.54 -0.18
N ASN A 86 4.46 10.11 1.06
CA ASN A 86 5.30 9.14 1.77
C ASN A 86 4.57 7.83 2.01
N TYR A 87 5.23 6.71 1.78
CA TYR A 87 4.79 5.43 2.32
C TYR A 87 4.87 5.45 3.85
N ASN A 88 3.78 5.10 4.51
CA ASN A 88 3.67 5.14 5.96
C ASN A 88 3.97 3.77 6.56
N ASN A 89 5.26 3.43 6.67
CA ASN A 89 5.73 2.17 7.25
C ASN A 89 5.31 2.02 8.72
N ASP A 90 5.25 3.13 9.47
CA ASP A 90 4.79 3.11 10.86
C ASP A 90 3.33 2.67 10.93
N PHE A 91 2.48 3.14 10.01
CA PHE A 91 1.09 2.69 9.94
C PHE A 91 1.01 1.19 9.69
N GLN A 92 1.78 0.66 8.75
CA GLN A 92 1.85 -0.78 8.46
C GLN A 92 2.18 -1.58 9.72
N ASN A 93 3.26 -1.22 10.39
CA ASN A 93 3.77 -1.95 11.56
C ASN A 93 2.80 -1.89 12.74
N ILE A 94 2.30 -0.69 13.07
CA ILE A 94 1.36 -0.48 14.19
C ILE A 94 0.03 -1.19 13.91
N ALA A 95 -0.51 -1.10 12.70
CA ALA A 95 -1.76 -1.75 12.32
C ALA A 95 -1.65 -3.28 12.36
N ARG A 96 -0.55 -3.86 11.84
CA ARG A 96 -0.29 -5.31 11.91
C ARG A 96 -0.19 -5.80 13.34
N ARG A 97 0.54 -5.10 14.20
CA ARG A 97 0.69 -5.43 15.61
C ARG A 97 -0.63 -5.34 16.37
N LEU A 98 -1.45 -4.33 16.07
CA LEU A 98 -2.80 -4.23 16.64
C LEU A 98 -3.70 -5.39 16.18
N LEU A 99 -3.67 -5.76 14.91
CA LEU A 99 -4.42 -6.90 14.36
C LEU A 99 -4.00 -8.22 15.00
N LYS A 100 -2.71 -8.39 15.24
CA LYS A 100 -2.14 -9.55 15.93
C LYS A 100 -2.55 -9.63 17.40
N GLY A 101 -2.86 -8.48 18.03
CA GLY A 101 -3.22 -8.38 19.43
C GLY A 101 -2.06 -8.05 20.38
N ASP A 102 -0.98 -7.44 19.87
CA ASP A 102 0.13 -6.96 20.67
C ASP A 102 -0.38 -5.88 21.66
N GLU A 103 0.18 -5.88 22.87
CA GLU A 103 -0.19 -4.94 23.92
C GLU A 103 0.15 -3.48 23.55
N ASN A 104 -0.63 -2.55 24.08
CA ASN A 104 -0.45 -1.09 23.97
C ASN A 104 -0.53 -0.49 22.56
N MET A 105 -0.95 -1.25 21.53
CA MET A 105 -1.04 -0.77 20.16
C MET A 105 -2.25 0.11 19.85
N LEU A 106 -3.30 0.07 20.69
CA LEU A 106 -4.52 0.83 20.43
C LEU A 106 -4.30 2.35 20.42
N GLY A 107 -3.54 2.86 21.39
CA GLY A 107 -3.19 4.27 21.49
C GLY A 107 -2.33 4.74 20.32
N GLU A 108 -1.33 3.94 19.96
CA GLU A 108 -0.46 4.22 18.82
C GLU A 108 -1.23 4.20 17.50
N PHE A 109 -2.11 3.21 17.31
CA PHE A 109 -2.97 3.16 16.13
C PHE A 109 -3.94 4.34 16.06
N ALA A 110 -4.55 4.72 17.19
CA ALA A 110 -5.42 5.89 17.25
C ALA A 110 -4.68 7.20 16.92
N ALA A 111 -3.40 7.30 17.22
CA ALA A 111 -2.56 8.44 16.84
C ALA A 111 -2.22 8.42 15.34
N ILE A 112 -1.67 7.29 14.84
CA ILE A 112 -1.20 7.20 13.46
C ILE A 112 -2.36 7.24 12.45
N SER A 113 -3.52 6.70 12.77
CA SER A 113 -4.71 6.70 11.91
C SER A 113 -5.28 8.09 11.61
N ARG A 114 -4.92 9.09 12.41
CA ARG A 114 -5.34 10.49 12.24
C ARG A 114 -4.30 11.34 11.54
N LYS A 115 -3.08 10.81 11.38
CA LYS A 115 -1.94 11.56 10.87
C LYS A 115 -2.06 11.76 9.36
N ASN A 116 -1.95 13.01 8.92
CA ASN A 116 -1.77 13.37 7.52
C ASN A 116 -0.88 14.61 7.47
N GLU A 117 0.30 14.48 6.89
CA GLU A 117 1.33 15.54 6.89
C GLU A 117 0.85 16.75 6.08
N ALA A 118 1.20 17.95 6.54
CA ALA A 118 0.80 19.19 5.86
C ALA A 118 1.52 19.36 4.50
N ASN A 119 2.76 18.91 4.40
CA ASN A 119 3.63 19.12 3.23
C ASN A 119 3.68 17.93 2.27
N SER A 120 3.20 16.75 2.69
CA SER A 120 3.17 15.54 1.88
C SER A 120 1.93 14.71 2.21
N ALA A 121 1.48 13.88 1.30
CA ALA A 121 0.43 12.92 1.60
C ALA A 121 1.02 11.71 2.34
N SER A 122 0.27 11.16 3.30
CA SER A 122 0.60 9.87 3.92
C SER A 122 -0.13 8.76 3.17
N ILE A 123 0.60 7.76 2.67
CA ILE A 123 0.02 6.58 2.03
C ILE A 123 0.00 5.46 3.05
N ASN A 124 -1.21 5.10 3.50
CA ASN A 124 -1.43 4.09 4.52
C ASN A 124 -1.73 2.73 3.89
N TYR A 125 -1.05 1.70 4.33
CA TYR A 125 -1.20 0.34 3.85
C TYR A 125 -0.91 -0.68 4.95
N ILE A 126 -1.38 -1.91 4.75
CA ILE A 126 -1.06 -3.06 5.61
C ILE A 126 -0.25 -4.09 4.82
N ALA A 127 -0.57 -4.29 3.55
CA ALA A 127 0.20 -5.09 2.62
C ALA A 127 0.60 -4.25 1.38
N ASN A 128 1.74 -4.56 0.82
CA ASN A 128 2.26 -3.99 -0.43
C ASN A 128 3.06 -5.07 -1.18
N ASN A 129 3.76 -4.71 -2.24
CA ASN A 129 4.58 -5.63 -3.04
C ASN A 129 5.78 -6.23 -2.28
N ASN A 130 6.16 -5.68 -1.12
CA ASN A 130 7.23 -6.19 -0.26
C ASN A 130 6.64 -6.80 1.00
N GLY A 131 6.48 -8.11 1.04
CA GLY A 131 5.94 -8.81 2.19
C GLY A 131 4.75 -9.70 1.87
N PHE A 132 4.03 -10.12 2.90
CA PHE A 132 2.84 -10.94 2.75
C PHE A 132 1.67 -10.18 2.10
N THR A 133 0.88 -10.89 1.28
CA THR A 133 -0.48 -10.45 0.94
C THR A 133 -1.32 -10.34 2.21
N LEU A 134 -2.44 -9.64 2.16
CA LEU A 134 -3.31 -9.51 3.33
C LEU A 134 -3.86 -10.87 3.80
N ASN A 135 -4.14 -11.78 2.88
CA ASN A 135 -4.56 -13.13 3.21
C ASN A 135 -3.43 -13.96 3.87
N ASP A 136 -2.21 -13.82 3.37
CA ASP A 136 -1.05 -14.53 3.95
C ASP A 136 -0.67 -13.97 5.32
N LEU A 137 -0.83 -12.66 5.53
CA LEU A 137 -0.62 -12.01 6.83
C LEU A 137 -1.44 -12.61 7.97
N VAL A 138 -2.62 -13.15 7.68
CA VAL A 138 -3.51 -13.79 8.65
C VAL A 138 -3.48 -15.31 8.57
N SER A 139 -2.61 -15.88 7.74
CA SER A 139 -2.53 -17.30 7.46
C SER A 139 -1.18 -17.92 7.75
N TYR A 140 -0.12 -17.11 7.86
CA TYR A 140 1.25 -17.58 8.04
C TYR A 140 1.96 -16.82 9.15
N ASP A 141 2.61 -17.52 10.05
CA ASP A 141 3.51 -16.93 11.04
C ASP A 141 4.93 -16.77 10.48
N ARG A 142 5.29 -17.59 9.50
CA ARG A 142 6.63 -17.62 8.90
C ARG A 142 6.55 -17.48 7.39
N LYS A 143 7.59 -16.93 6.78
CA LYS A 143 7.74 -16.88 5.33
C LYS A 143 8.05 -18.26 4.75
N HIS A 144 7.58 -18.49 3.53
CA HIS A 144 7.77 -19.71 2.74
C HIS A 144 8.30 -19.35 1.36
N ASN A 145 9.57 -18.89 1.32
CA ASN A 145 10.24 -18.40 0.11
C ASN A 145 11.14 -19.50 -0.52
N GLU A 146 10.92 -20.78 -0.21
CA GLU A 146 11.77 -21.88 -0.69
C GLU A 146 11.84 -21.95 -2.22
N LEU A 147 10.75 -21.58 -2.91
CA LEU A 147 10.69 -21.56 -4.37
C LEU A 147 11.56 -20.48 -5.01
N ASN A 148 12.01 -19.49 -4.24
CA ASN A 148 12.90 -18.43 -4.73
C ASN A 148 14.35 -18.92 -4.94
N GLY A 149 14.69 -20.12 -4.44
CA GLY A 149 16.03 -20.70 -4.61
C GLY A 149 17.10 -20.15 -3.65
N GLU A 150 16.73 -19.31 -2.70
CA GLU A 150 17.63 -18.66 -1.75
C GLU A 150 17.61 -19.28 -0.35
N ASN A 151 17.13 -20.52 -0.24
CA ASN A 151 17.00 -21.27 1.01
C ASN A 151 16.18 -20.50 2.08
N ASN A 152 15.12 -19.81 1.67
CA ASN A 152 14.23 -19.03 2.54
C ASN A 152 14.95 -17.92 3.35
N ARG A 153 16.08 -17.39 2.85
CA ARG A 153 16.86 -16.32 3.49
C ARG A 153 16.48 -14.93 3.01
N ASP A 154 15.85 -14.83 1.84
CA ASP A 154 15.36 -13.61 1.22
C ASP A 154 14.03 -13.16 1.83
N GLY A 155 13.64 -11.91 1.56
CA GLY A 155 12.41 -11.30 2.07
C GLY A 155 12.47 -10.98 3.57
N GLU A 156 11.39 -10.38 4.07
CA GLU A 156 11.30 -9.87 5.45
C GLU A 156 11.07 -11.02 6.46
N ASP A 157 11.83 -11.03 7.55
CA ASP A 157 11.67 -12.00 8.64
C ASP A 157 10.60 -11.57 9.65
N PHE A 158 10.43 -10.26 9.88
CA PHE A 158 9.52 -9.68 10.87
C PHE A 158 8.25 -9.14 10.24
N ASN A 159 7.34 -10.02 9.85
CA ASN A 159 6.10 -9.64 9.17
C ASN A 159 4.98 -9.14 10.09
N PHE A 160 5.12 -9.31 11.42
CA PHE A 160 4.04 -9.06 12.39
C PHE A 160 2.73 -9.76 12.00
N SER A 161 2.85 -10.94 11.40
CA SER A 161 1.74 -11.79 10.96
C SER A 161 1.21 -12.67 12.09
N TRP A 162 0.04 -13.24 11.87
CA TRP A 162 -0.57 -14.21 12.76
C TRP A 162 -1.39 -15.23 11.98
N ASN A 163 -1.04 -16.51 12.06
CA ASN A 163 -1.70 -17.59 11.33
C ASN A 163 -3.14 -17.89 11.81
N CYS A 164 -3.62 -17.20 12.85
CA CYS A 164 -4.94 -17.41 13.47
C CYS A 164 -5.15 -18.81 14.04
N GLY A 165 -4.05 -19.52 14.37
CA GLY A 165 -4.07 -20.82 15.02
C GLY A 165 -3.80 -22.03 14.13
N GLU A 166 -3.48 -21.83 12.83
CA GLU A 166 -3.05 -22.89 11.92
C GLU A 166 -2.25 -22.30 10.76
N GLU A 167 -1.06 -22.82 10.51
CA GLU A 167 -0.19 -22.36 9.45
C GLU A 167 -0.73 -22.75 8.06
N GLY A 168 -0.83 -21.78 7.16
CA GLY A 168 -1.25 -22.02 5.78
C GLY A 168 -2.77 -22.29 5.61
N SER A 169 -3.10 -23.04 4.58
CA SER A 169 -4.50 -23.35 4.25
C SER A 169 -5.16 -24.23 5.31
N THR A 170 -6.44 -23.96 5.61
CA THR A 170 -7.20 -24.72 6.62
C THR A 170 -8.63 -25.04 6.18
N ARG A 171 -9.17 -26.16 6.69
CA ARG A 171 -10.59 -26.50 6.56
C ARG A 171 -11.40 -26.19 7.83
N LYS A 172 -10.75 -25.74 8.91
CA LYS A 172 -11.39 -25.43 10.18
C LYS A 172 -12.21 -24.15 10.08
N ARG A 173 -13.52 -24.30 10.19
CA ARG A 173 -14.48 -23.19 10.03
C ARG A 173 -14.17 -22.01 10.96
N LYS A 174 -13.88 -22.24 12.22
CA LYS A 174 -13.59 -21.19 13.20
C LYS A 174 -12.37 -20.34 12.81
N ILE A 175 -11.32 -21.00 12.26
CA ILE A 175 -10.10 -20.31 11.81
C ILE A 175 -10.41 -19.48 10.56
N LYS A 176 -11.14 -20.05 9.59
CA LYS A 176 -11.57 -19.30 8.39
C LYS A 176 -12.40 -18.06 8.75
N GLU A 177 -13.35 -18.19 9.66
CA GLU A 177 -14.18 -17.08 10.14
C GLU A 177 -13.31 -16.01 10.86
N LEU A 178 -12.32 -16.43 11.63
CA LEU A 178 -11.37 -15.50 12.28
C LEU A 178 -10.50 -14.77 11.26
N ARG A 179 -9.91 -15.48 10.30
CA ARG A 179 -9.11 -14.87 9.21
C ARG A 179 -9.94 -13.87 8.41
N MET A 180 -11.14 -14.23 8.01
CA MET A 180 -12.06 -13.33 7.31
C MET A 180 -12.32 -12.04 8.10
N ARG A 181 -12.55 -12.15 9.40
CA ARG A 181 -12.72 -10.98 10.29
C ARG A 181 -11.47 -10.12 10.34
N GLN A 182 -10.28 -10.72 10.43
CA GLN A 182 -9.02 -9.97 10.46
C GLN A 182 -8.73 -9.28 9.14
N ILE A 183 -9.00 -9.90 8.00
CA ILE A 183 -8.91 -9.26 6.67
C ILE A 183 -9.83 -8.04 6.60
N LYS A 184 -11.08 -8.19 7.03
CA LYS A 184 -12.05 -7.08 7.04
C LYS A 184 -11.62 -5.94 7.99
N ASN A 185 -11.06 -6.27 9.15
CA ASN A 185 -10.51 -5.28 10.07
C ASN A 185 -9.32 -4.53 9.46
N ALA A 186 -8.41 -5.26 8.80
CA ALA A 186 -7.25 -4.67 8.12
C ALA A 186 -7.67 -3.67 7.03
N LEU A 187 -8.59 -4.07 6.16
CA LEU A 187 -9.15 -3.18 5.13
C LEU A 187 -9.84 -1.97 5.77
N ALA A 188 -10.62 -2.17 6.85
CA ALA A 188 -11.25 -1.06 7.57
C ALA A 188 -10.20 -0.10 8.15
N PHE A 189 -9.10 -0.59 8.71
CA PHE A 189 -8.01 0.26 9.22
C PHE A 189 -7.42 1.15 8.11
N VAL A 190 -7.19 0.60 6.92
CA VAL A 190 -6.65 1.35 5.78
C VAL A 190 -7.66 2.40 5.28
N PHE A 191 -8.91 2.00 5.03
CA PHE A 191 -9.88 2.89 4.40
C PHE A 191 -10.49 3.93 5.36
N LEU A 192 -10.53 3.67 6.67
CA LEU A 192 -11.10 4.58 7.66
C LEU A 192 -10.07 5.50 8.33
N SER A 193 -8.81 5.38 7.98
CA SER A 193 -7.74 6.27 8.46
C SER A 193 -7.61 7.51 7.58
N ALA A 194 -7.10 8.61 8.14
CA ALA A 194 -6.70 9.79 7.39
C ALA A 194 -5.53 9.46 6.44
N GLY A 195 -5.31 10.27 5.41
CA GLY A 195 -4.28 10.00 4.38
C GLY A 195 -4.84 9.26 3.18
N THR A 196 -3.99 8.67 2.37
CA THR A 196 -4.34 7.96 1.13
C THR A 196 -4.26 6.45 1.36
N PRO A 197 -5.36 5.70 1.16
CA PRO A 197 -5.34 4.24 1.28
C PRO A 197 -4.59 3.60 0.11
N LEU A 198 -3.79 2.58 0.39
CA LEU A 198 -3.18 1.71 -0.58
C LEU A 198 -3.47 0.26 -0.22
N ILE A 199 -3.85 -0.54 -1.20
CA ILE A 199 -4.01 -2.00 -1.09
C ILE A 199 -3.16 -2.69 -2.15
N LEU A 200 -2.65 -3.87 -1.85
CA LEU A 200 -1.99 -4.72 -2.82
C LEU A 200 -3.05 -5.33 -3.76
N ALA A 201 -2.75 -5.34 -5.06
CA ALA A 201 -3.66 -5.96 -6.04
C ALA A 201 -3.95 -7.42 -5.69
N GLY A 202 -5.22 -7.75 -5.58
CA GLY A 202 -5.69 -9.07 -5.15
C GLY A 202 -6.11 -9.15 -3.67
N ASP A 203 -5.69 -8.23 -2.81
CA ASP A 203 -6.11 -8.21 -1.40
C ASP A 203 -7.63 -7.99 -1.27
N GLU A 204 -8.24 -7.26 -2.21
CA GLU A 204 -9.67 -7.00 -2.28
C GLU A 204 -10.53 -8.24 -2.53
N PHE A 205 -9.92 -9.37 -2.87
CA PHE A 205 -10.63 -10.66 -2.99
C PHE A 205 -9.85 -11.84 -2.41
N GLY A 206 -8.85 -11.55 -1.56
CA GLY A 206 -8.17 -12.55 -0.74
C GLY A 206 -7.13 -13.39 -1.48
N ASN A 207 -6.41 -12.78 -2.44
CA ASN A 207 -5.29 -13.43 -3.11
C ASN A 207 -4.22 -13.89 -2.11
N SER A 208 -3.56 -15.01 -2.40
CA SER A 208 -2.51 -15.60 -1.58
C SER A 208 -1.31 -15.96 -2.44
N GLN A 209 -0.13 -15.77 -1.90
CA GLN A 209 1.14 -16.23 -2.43
C GLN A 209 1.69 -17.41 -1.62
N ASN A 210 0.77 -18.14 -0.93
CA ASN A 210 1.08 -19.33 -0.12
C ASN A 210 2.21 -19.11 0.90
N GLY A 211 2.27 -17.91 1.49
CA GLY A 211 3.30 -17.55 2.47
C GLY A 211 4.65 -17.14 1.88
N ASN A 212 4.77 -17.04 0.55
CA ASN A 212 5.93 -16.40 -0.06
C ASN A 212 5.77 -14.87 0.04
N ASN A 213 6.66 -14.22 0.79
CA ASN A 213 6.61 -12.79 1.01
C ASN A 213 7.58 -11.99 0.12
N ASN A 214 8.21 -12.66 -0.86
CA ASN A 214 9.16 -12.03 -1.79
C ASN A 214 9.19 -12.74 -3.16
N PRO A 215 8.06 -12.86 -3.88
CA PRO A 215 7.96 -13.71 -5.09
C PRO A 215 8.58 -13.06 -6.35
N TYR A 216 9.55 -12.18 -6.22
CA TYR A 216 10.15 -11.37 -7.29
C TYR A 216 10.69 -12.18 -8.46
N CYS A 217 11.20 -13.39 -8.20
CA CYS A 217 11.83 -14.26 -9.22
C CYS A 217 10.95 -15.46 -9.63
N VAL A 218 9.71 -15.55 -9.11
CA VAL A 218 8.81 -16.68 -9.37
C VAL A 218 7.74 -16.25 -10.38
N ASP A 219 7.88 -16.69 -11.63
CA ASP A 219 6.87 -16.46 -12.68
C ASP A 219 5.96 -17.70 -12.80
N SER A 220 4.98 -17.80 -11.90
CA SER A 220 4.03 -18.90 -11.82
C SER A 220 2.74 -18.50 -11.12
N GLU A 221 1.79 -19.45 -11.01
CA GLU A 221 0.53 -19.25 -10.28
C GLU A 221 0.72 -18.77 -8.82
N LEU A 222 1.92 -18.96 -8.25
CA LEU A 222 2.25 -18.46 -6.92
C LEU A 222 2.24 -16.93 -6.85
N SER A 223 2.85 -16.28 -7.85
CA SER A 223 3.00 -14.82 -7.91
C SER A 223 1.89 -14.12 -8.71
N TRP A 224 1.18 -14.87 -9.55
CA TRP A 224 0.11 -14.30 -10.35
C TRP A 224 -1.13 -13.99 -9.51
N VAL A 225 -1.80 -12.94 -9.86
CA VAL A 225 -3.11 -12.64 -9.25
C VAL A 225 -4.15 -13.63 -9.75
N ASN A 226 -4.75 -14.37 -8.82
CA ASN A 226 -5.75 -15.38 -9.15
C ASN A 226 -7.14 -14.76 -9.29
N TRP A 227 -7.59 -14.56 -10.50
CA TRP A 227 -8.89 -13.97 -10.83
C TRP A 227 -10.10 -14.90 -10.65
N LYS A 228 -9.87 -16.13 -10.16
CA LYS A 228 -10.97 -17.09 -9.95
C LYS A 228 -11.85 -16.62 -8.79
N GLU A 229 -13.11 -16.42 -9.10
CA GLU A 229 -14.10 -16.07 -8.08
C GLU A 229 -14.31 -17.18 -7.06
N THR A 230 -14.20 -16.83 -5.79
CA THR A 230 -14.53 -17.68 -4.64
C THR A 230 -15.64 -17.01 -3.83
N LYS A 231 -16.33 -17.76 -2.98
CA LYS A 231 -17.34 -17.20 -2.08
C LYS A 231 -16.71 -16.22 -1.10
N GLU A 232 -15.61 -16.60 -0.52
CA GLU A 232 -14.83 -15.77 0.42
C GLU A 232 -14.29 -14.52 -0.27
N GLY A 233 -13.77 -14.64 -1.49
CA GLY A 233 -13.28 -13.51 -2.28
C GLY A 233 -14.39 -12.50 -2.61
N LYS A 234 -15.58 -12.97 -2.98
CA LYS A 234 -16.75 -12.09 -3.20
C LYS A 234 -17.12 -11.32 -1.93
N GLU A 235 -17.06 -11.97 -0.78
CA GLU A 235 -17.38 -11.33 0.50
C GLU A 235 -16.38 -10.22 0.85
N ILE A 236 -15.09 -10.43 0.59
CA ILE A 236 -14.05 -9.41 0.78
C ILE A 236 -14.23 -8.26 -0.21
N LEU A 237 -14.49 -8.57 -1.48
CA LEU A 237 -14.69 -7.57 -2.52
C LEU A 237 -15.87 -6.63 -2.22
N GLU A 238 -17.00 -7.17 -1.80
CA GLU A 238 -18.18 -6.36 -1.44
C GLU A 238 -17.89 -5.51 -0.19
N TRP A 239 -17.14 -6.03 0.78
CA TRP A 239 -16.68 -5.25 1.93
C TRP A 239 -15.76 -4.11 1.51
N THR A 240 -14.80 -4.36 0.63
CA THR A 240 -13.87 -3.35 0.09
C THR A 240 -14.62 -2.25 -0.64
N LYS A 241 -15.58 -2.60 -1.51
CA LYS A 241 -16.44 -1.62 -2.19
C LYS A 241 -17.24 -0.77 -1.22
N ALA A 242 -17.80 -1.37 -0.18
CA ALA A 242 -18.54 -0.64 0.86
C ALA A 242 -17.66 0.35 1.61
N LEU A 243 -16.43 -0.03 1.94
CA LEU A 243 -15.45 0.87 2.58
C LEU A 243 -15.04 2.04 1.67
N ILE A 244 -14.82 1.78 0.37
CA ILE A 244 -14.51 2.82 -0.61
C ILE A 244 -15.67 3.82 -0.70
N GLN A 245 -16.90 3.33 -0.85
CA GLN A 245 -18.09 4.17 -0.91
C GLN A 245 -18.30 4.98 0.38
N PHE A 246 -18.10 4.34 1.54
CA PHE A 246 -18.18 5.02 2.83
C PHE A 246 -17.14 6.14 2.90
N ARG A 247 -15.88 5.87 2.54
CA ARG A 247 -14.83 6.87 2.52
C ARG A 247 -15.15 8.03 1.59
N GLN A 248 -15.60 7.76 0.37
CA GLN A 248 -15.98 8.81 -0.60
C GLN A 248 -17.09 9.73 -0.08
N ASN A 249 -18.04 9.18 0.66
CA ASN A 249 -19.16 9.93 1.23
C ASN A 249 -18.80 10.70 2.52
N ASN A 250 -17.64 10.46 3.11
CA ASN A 250 -17.23 11.05 4.39
C ASN A 250 -15.95 11.90 4.23
N LYS A 251 -16.11 13.19 4.00
CA LYS A 251 -15.01 14.14 3.77
C LYS A 251 -13.96 14.15 4.87
N ILE A 252 -14.32 13.86 6.12
CA ILE A 252 -13.41 13.82 7.26
C ILE A 252 -12.26 12.81 7.06
N LEU A 253 -12.47 11.75 6.27
CA LEU A 253 -11.47 10.71 6.04
C LEU A 253 -10.40 11.10 4.99
N HIS A 254 -10.64 12.17 4.25
CA HIS A 254 -9.70 12.67 3.23
C HIS A 254 -9.38 14.18 3.38
N MET A 255 -9.39 14.64 4.61
CA MET A 255 -8.92 15.99 4.94
C MET A 255 -7.43 16.14 4.60
N PRO A 256 -7.01 17.31 4.09
CA PRO A 256 -5.61 17.53 3.68
C PRO A 256 -4.63 17.66 4.84
N GLN A 257 -5.12 17.67 6.08
CA GLN A 257 -4.35 17.81 7.30
C GLN A 257 -4.73 16.72 8.31
N SER A 258 -3.89 16.52 9.31
CA SER A 258 -4.15 15.58 10.41
C SER A 258 -5.45 15.94 11.13
N LEU A 259 -6.24 14.91 11.46
CA LEU A 259 -7.48 15.08 12.21
C LEU A 259 -7.20 15.43 13.67
N THR A 260 -7.93 16.39 14.18
CA THR A 260 -7.91 16.79 15.60
C THR A 260 -9.12 16.25 16.35
N LEU A 261 -9.13 16.36 17.66
CA LEU A 261 -10.30 15.95 18.44
C LEU A 261 -11.53 16.81 18.14
N SER A 262 -11.33 18.09 17.79
CA SER A 262 -12.41 19.01 17.41
C SER A 262 -13.10 18.61 16.11
N ASP A 263 -12.38 18.00 15.17
CA ASP A 263 -12.95 17.52 13.90
C ASP A 263 -13.90 16.33 14.09
N ARG A 264 -13.79 15.63 15.23
CA ARG A 264 -14.61 14.45 15.55
C ARG A 264 -15.91 14.79 16.29
N VAL A 265 -15.93 15.91 16.98
CA VAL A 265 -17.09 16.32 17.81
C VAL A 265 -18.17 17.01 16.97
N SER A 266 -17.84 17.45 15.78
CA SER A 266 -18.78 18.10 14.85
C SER A 266 -19.47 17.13 13.87
N CYS A 267 -19.35 15.83 14.08
CA CYS A 267 -20.00 14.80 13.26
C CYS A 267 -21.28 14.27 13.92
#